data_be4dec52cadb9b25cd5dd54ec276f54b
#
_entry.id   be4dec52cadb9b25cd5dd54ec276f54b
#
_cell.length_a   1.000
_cell.length_b   1.000
_cell.length_c   1.000
_cell.angle_alpha   90.00
_cell.angle_beta   90.00
_cell.angle_gamma   90.00
#
_symmetry.space_group_name_H-M   'P 1'
#
loop_
_entity.id
_entity.type
_entity.pdbx_description
1 polymer ?
#
loop_
_entity_poly.entity_id
_entity_poly.type
_entity_poly.pdbx_seq_one_letter_code
_entity_poly.pdbx_strand_id
1 'polypeptide(L)'
;QKKGKTCAFVDAEHALDPVYAEKLGVNIDDLLVSQPDTGEQALEICDMLVRSGAVDVVIVDSVAALTPKAEIEGDMGDSHVGLQARLMSQALRKLTGNIKRSGTLCIFINQIRMKIGVMFGNPETTTGGNALKFYSSVRLDIRRIGSVKEGDEVVGNETRVKVVKNKVAPPFKQAEFQIMYGAGISKEAELIDLGVKQKLVDKAGAWYSYNGDRIGQGKANVVKFLKQNPDIANDIETKIRAELLLSKNIKADDVEPEDAL
;
A
#
# COMPACT_ATOMS: atom_id res chain seq x y z
N GLN A 1 7.28 -1.80 13.26
CA GLN A 1 7.46 -1.75 14.71
C GLN A 1 7.58 -3.16 15.30
N LYS A 2 6.69 -4.14 14.98
CA LYS A 2 6.77 -5.55 15.46
C LYS A 2 8.11 -6.25 15.17
N LYS A 3 8.90 -5.74 14.22
CA LYS A 3 10.25 -6.23 13.90
C LYS A 3 11.36 -5.37 14.52
N GLY A 4 11.06 -4.54 15.51
CA GLY A 4 12.01 -3.62 16.13
C GLY A 4 12.41 -2.45 15.24
N LYS A 5 11.55 -2.05 14.27
CA LYS A 5 11.81 -0.98 13.34
C LYS A 5 11.14 0.32 13.76
N THR A 6 11.86 1.44 13.66
CA THR A 6 11.36 2.78 13.98
C THR A 6 10.57 3.34 12.80
N CYS A 7 9.36 3.81 13.08
CA CYS A 7 8.45 4.36 12.08
C CYS A 7 8.08 5.81 12.40
N ALA A 8 7.96 6.62 11.34
CA ALA A 8 7.48 7.99 11.43
C ALA A 8 6.33 8.24 10.46
N PHE A 9 5.36 9.05 10.90
CA PHE A 9 4.18 9.41 10.13
C PHE A 9 4.08 10.93 10.04
N VAL A 10 4.23 11.46 8.84
CA VAL A 10 4.04 12.89 8.53
C VAL A 10 2.61 13.05 8.06
N ASP A 11 1.74 13.46 8.96
CA ASP A 11 0.28 13.58 8.78
C ASP A 11 -0.07 15.00 8.30
N ALA A 12 0.09 15.23 7.01
CA ALA A 12 -0.26 16.52 6.39
C ALA A 12 -1.77 16.73 6.21
N GLU A 13 -2.58 15.67 6.32
CA GLU A 13 -4.04 15.75 6.29
C GLU A 13 -4.67 15.96 7.67
N HIS A 14 -3.88 15.84 8.76
CA HIS A 14 -4.35 15.90 10.14
C HIS A 14 -5.48 14.90 10.44
N ALA A 15 -5.37 13.69 9.87
CA ALA A 15 -6.43 12.69 9.85
C ALA A 15 -6.04 11.34 10.48
N LEU A 16 -4.85 11.23 11.08
CA LEU A 16 -4.42 10.00 11.75
C LEU A 16 -5.33 9.72 12.95
N ASP A 17 -6.04 8.59 12.90
CA ASP A 17 -6.83 8.06 14.00
C ASP A 17 -5.97 7.10 14.83
N PRO A 18 -5.53 7.47 16.04
CA PRO A 18 -4.69 6.62 16.90
C PRO A 18 -5.42 5.35 17.34
N VAL A 19 -6.73 5.41 17.59
CA VAL A 19 -7.51 4.24 18.02
C VAL A 19 -7.60 3.21 16.91
N TYR A 20 -7.78 3.66 15.68
CA TYR A 20 -7.76 2.77 14.52
C TYR A 20 -6.36 2.22 14.25
N ALA A 21 -5.33 3.05 14.36
CA ALA A 21 -3.94 2.62 14.18
C ALA A 21 -3.55 1.53 15.20
N GLU A 22 -3.93 1.66 16.47
CA GLU A 22 -3.72 0.62 17.50
C GLU A 22 -4.41 -0.70 17.14
N LYS A 23 -5.65 -0.66 16.65
CA LYS A 23 -6.37 -1.85 16.16
C LYS A 23 -5.65 -2.55 15.01
N LEU A 24 -4.92 -1.81 14.20
CA LEU A 24 -4.07 -2.35 13.13
C LEU A 24 -2.73 -2.89 13.64
N GLY A 25 -2.43 -2.71 14.93
CA GLY A 25 -1.22 -3.19 15.58
C GLY A 25 -0.07 -2.19 15.57
N VAL A 26 -0.35 -0.92 15.36
CA VAL A 26 0.63 0.17 15.55
C VAL A 26 0.81 0.44 17.04
N ASN A 27 2.04 0.51 17.51
CA ASN A 27 2.35 1.07 18.81
C ASN A 27 2.43 2.59 18.69
N ILE A 28 1.41 3.28 19.19
CA ILE A 28 1.27 4.74 19.10
C ILE A 28 2.32 5.45 19.93
N ASP A 29 2.69 4.92 21.10
CA ASP A 29 3.69 5.51 21.97
C ASP A 29 5.10 5.56 21.33
N ASP A 30 5.39 4.61 20.46
CA ASP A 30 6.65 4.51 19.70
C ASP A 30 6.55 5.05 18.26
N LEU A 31 5.41 5.61 17.87
CA LEU A 31 5.23 6.20 16.54
C LEU A 31 5.62 7.68 16.57
N LEU A 32 6.61 8.06 15.79
CA LEU A 32 6.93 9.48 15.59
C LEU A 32 5.87 10.11 14.67
N VAL A 33 5.05 11.00 15.23
CA VAL A 33 4.01 11.70 14.47
C VAL A 33 4.36 13.16 14.33
N SER A 34 4.22 13.72 13.14
CA SER A 34 4.34 15.15 12.87
C SER A 34 3.19 15.64 12.01
N GLN A 35 2.62 16.79 12.37
CA GLN A 35 1.50 17.43 11.67
C GLN A 35 1.94 18.82 11.18
N PRO A 36 2.64 18.92 10.04
CA PRO A 36 3.15 20.16 9.50
C PRO A 36 2.04 21.01 8.88
N ASP A 37 2.19 22.34 8.98
CA ASP A 37 1.24 23.30 8.41
C ASP A 37 1.47 23.56 6.91
N THR A 38 2.70 23.32 6.42
CA THR A 38 3.08 23.59 5.02
C THR A 38 3.79 22.42 4.37
N GLY A 39 3.73 22.35 3.04
CA GLY A 39 4.44 21.32 2.28
C GLY A 39 5.95 21.39 2.46
N GLU A 40 6.52 22.58 2.61
CA GLU A 40 7.95 22.77 2.89
C GLU A 40 8.34 22.17 4.23
N GLN A 41 7.58 22.44 5.30
CA GLN A 41 7.82 21.85 6.62
C GLN A 41 7.73 20.33 6.59
N ALA A 42 6.68 19.79 5.96
CA ALA A 42 6.50 18.34 5.83
C ALA A 42 7.71 17.65 5.17
N LEU A 43 8.19 18.22 4.07
CA LEU A 43 9.30 17.66 3.30
C LEU A 43 10.66 17.87 3.99
N GLU A 44 10.84 18.96 4.75
CA GLU A 44 12.03 19.17 5.57
C GLU A 44 12.07 18.20 6.75
N ILE A 45 10.96 17.97 7.43
CA ILE A 45 10.83 16.97 8.50
C ILE A 45 11.16 15.58 7.94
N CYS A 46 10.59 15.22 6.80
CA CYS A 46 10.88 13.97 6.11
C CYS A 46 12.39 13.84 5.80
N ASP A 47 13.02 14.88 5.28
CA ASP A 47 14.45 14.90 4.97
C ASP A 47 15.32 14.77 6.25
N MET A 48 14.97 15.45 7.34
CA MET A 48 15.66 15.32 8.63
C MET A 48 15.57 13.90 9.18
N LEU A 49 14.37 13.31 9.19
CA LEU A 49 14.15 11.94 9.66
C LEU A 49 14.97 10.93 8.84
N VAL A 50 14.96 11.06 7.52
CA VAL A 50 15.74 10.20 6.64
C VAL A 50 17.24 10.38 6.86
N ARG A 51 17.74 11.62 6.97
CA ARG A 51 19.18 11.89 7.18
C ARG A 51 19.68 11.42 8.53
N SER A 52 18.83 11.38 9.55
CA SER A 52 19.23 10.91 10.89
C SER A 52 19.73 9.47 10.88
N GLY A 53 19.25 8.63 9.93
CA GLY A 53 19.52 7.20 9.91
C GLY A 53 18.87 6.41 11.06
N ALA A 54 18.09 7.08 11.91
CA ALA A 54 17.43 6.48 13.07
C ALA A 54 16.02 5.96 12.76
N VAL A 55 15.47 6.30 11.59
CA VAL A 55 14.12 5.92 11.17
C VAL A 55 14.17 4.95 10.01
N ASP A 56 13.53 3.79 10.15
CA ASP A 56 13.48 2.76 9.11
C ASP A 56 12.40 3.02 8.07
N VAL A 57 11.26 3.60 8.50
CA VAL A 57 10.11 3.88 7.63
C VAL A 57 9.57 5.27 7.90
N VAL A 58 9.42 6.08 6.85
CA VAL A 58 8.73 7.38 6.89
C VAL A 58 7.55 7.32 5.94
N ILE A 59 6.36 7.67 6.44
CA ILE A 59 5.13 7.76 5.66
C ILE A 59 4.71 9.22 5.59
N VAL A 60 4.41 9.71 4.39
CA VAL A 60 3.85 11.06 4.16
C VAL A 60 2.42 10.92 3.66
N ASP A 61 1.47 11.36 4.45
CA ASP A 61 0.02 11.31 4.14
C ASP A 61 -0.59 12.71 4.15
N SER A 62 -0.96 13.23 3.03
CA SER A 62 -0.71 12.79 1.67
C SER A 62 -0.04 13.91 0.86
N VAL A 63 0.52 13.56 -0.31
CA VAL A 63 1.07 14.59 -1.25
C VAL A 63 0.02 15.62 -1.63
N ALA A 64 -1.27 15.26 -1.66
CA ALA A 64 -2.35 16.18 -1.98
C ALA A 64 -2.48 17.33 -0.96
N ALA A 65 -2.10 17.12 0.29
CA ALA A 65 -2.15 18.08 1.37
C ALA A 65 -0.86 18.89 1.55
N LEU A 66 0.19 18.61 0.76
CA LEU A 66 1.45 19.37 0.81
C LEU A 66 1.29 20.71 0.10
N THR A 67 0.56 21.62 0.74
CA THR A 67 0.34 22.97 0.22
C THR A 67 1.59 23.82 0.41
N PRO A 68 2.12 24.45 -0.67
CA PRO A 68 3.23 25.38 -0.57
C PRO A 68 2.90 26.58 0.35
N LYS A 69 3.88 27.00 1.13
CA LYS A 69 3.74 28.14 2.04
C LYS A 69 3.22 29.39 1.34
N ALA A 70 3.76 29.71 0.16
CA ALA A 70 3.33 30.85 -0.64
C ALA A 70 1.85 30.79 -1.09
N GLU A 71 1.29 29.60 -1.23
CA GLU A 71 -0.12 29.39 -1.54
C GLU A 71 -1.00 29.62 -0.30
N ILE A 72 -0.50 29.28 0.90
CA ILE A 72 -1.22 29.51 2.16
C ILE A 72 -1.22 31.01 2.54
N GLU A 73 -0.12 31.70 2.28
CA GLU A 73 0.04 33.13 2.59
C GLU A 73 -0.57 34.06 1.51
N GLY A 74 -0.94 33.54 0.34
CA GLY A 74 -1.57 34.28 -0.74
C GLY A 74 -3.07 34.56 -0.49
N ASP A 75 -3.62 35.51 -1.26
CA ASP A 75 -5.03 35.81 -1.19
C ASP A 75 -5.90 34.77 -1.92
N MET A 76 -7.16 34.63 -1.49
CA MET A 76 -8.12 33.75 -2.16
C MET A 76 -8.34 34.18 -3.61
N GLY A 77 -7.99 33.29 -4.54
CA GLY A 77 -8.09 33.52 -5.98
C GLY A 77 -6.76 33.78 -6.68
N ASP A 78 -5.66 33.88 -5.92
CA ASP A 78 -4.33 33.99 -6.48
C ASP A 78 -3.94 32.71 -7.27
N SER A 79 -3.26 32.90 -8.38
CA SER A 79 -2.84 31.81 -9.24
C SER A 79 -1.45 31.31 -8.85
N HIS A 80 -1.38 30.14 -8.23
CA HIS A 80 -0.15 29.49 -7.80
C HIS A 80 0.25 28.28 -8.66
N VAL A 81 0.17 28.46 -10.00
CA VAL A 81 0.38 27.37 -10.95
C VAL A 81 1.76 26.71 -10.78
N GLY A 82 1.73 25.41 -10.48
CA GLY A 82 2.92 24.56 -10.48
C GLY A 82 3.83 24.67 -9.26
N LEU A 83 3.49 25.46 -8.23
CA LEU A 83 4.31 25.59 -7.01
C LEU A 83 4.51 24.25 -6.32
N GLN A 84 3.45 23.48 -6.09
CA GLN A 84 3.54 22.16 -5.48
C GLN A 84 4.42 21.20 -6.30
N ALA A 85 4.32 21.23 -7.63
CA ALA A 85 5.15 20.39 -8.49
C ALA A 85 6.63 20.76 -8.42
N ARG A 86 6.96 22.06 -8.29
CA ARG A 86 8.35 22.55 -8.10
C ARG A 86 8.88 22.12 -6.74
N LEU A 87 8.10 22.29 -5.68
CA LEU A 87 8.42 21.86 -4.32
C LEU A 87 8.74 20.37 -4.26
N MET A 88 7.85 19.53 -4.81
CA MET A 88 8.08 18.08 -4.89
C MET A 88 9.33 17.72 -5.69
N SER A 89 9.57 18.38 -6.82
CA SER A 89 10.75 18.12 -7.64
C SER A 89 12.05 18.48 -6.90
N GLN A 90 12.06 19.56 -6.15
CA GLN A 90 13.20 19.99 -5.34
C GLN A 90 13.45 19.02 -4.17
N ALA A 91 12.40 18.69 -3.42
CA ALA A 91 12.49 17.79 -2.27
C ALA A 91 12.95 16.38 -2.66
N LEU A 92 12.39 15.81 -3.73
CA LEU A 92 12.74 14.46 -4.17
C LEU A 92 14.19 14.34 -4.67
N ARG A 93 14.76 15.41 -5.25
CA ARG A 93 16.19 15.45 -5.59
C ARG A 93 17.09 15.32 -4.36
N LYS A 94 16.72 15.99 -3.24
CA LYS A 94 17.44 15.87 -1.97
C LYS A 94 17.22 14.51 -1.32
N LEU A 95 15.96 14.12 -1.17
CA LEU A 95 15.54 12.88 -0.50
C LEU A 95 16.14 11.63 -1.13
N THR A 96 16.21 11.55 -2.45
CA THR A 96 16.71 10.33 -3.14
C THR A 96 18.13 9.98 -2.72
N GLY A 97 19.02 10.98 -2.62
CA GLY A 97 20.40 10.77 -2.15
C GLY A 97 20.48 10.38 -0.67
N ASN A 98 19.62 10.97 0.16
CA ASN A 98 19.58 10.72 1.59
C ASN A 98 19.00 9.33 1.89
N ILE A 99 17.89 8.95 1.23
CA ILE A 99 17.27 7.62 1.32
C ILE A 99 18.28 6.51 0.95
N LYS A 100 19.07 6.71 -0.12
CA LYS A 100 20.07 5.73 -0.52
C LYS A 100 21.15 5.51 0.56
N ARG A 101 21.52 6.56 1.28
CA ARG A 101 22.54 6.49 2.35
C ARG A 101 22.00 5.89 3.64
N SER A 102 20.79 6.28 4.04
CA SER A 102 20.16 5.82 5.31
C SER A 102 19.55 4.43 5.21
N GLY A 103 19.15 3.98 4.02
CA GLY A 103 18.37 2.75 3.83
C GLY A 103 16.93 2.87 4.31
N THR A 104 16.43 4.08 4.59
CA THR A 104 15.07 4.35 5.02
C THR A 104 14.06 4.08 3.90
N LEU A 105 12.97 3.41 4.20
CA LEU A 105 11.82 3.30 3.30
C LEU A 105 10.95 4.55 3.42
N CYS A 106 10.83 5.33 2.33
CA CYS A 106 9.88 6.44 2.25
C CYS A 106 8.64 6.03 1.44
N ILE A 107 7.46 6.22 2.05
CA ILE A 107 6.16 5.96 1.43
C ILE A 107 5.43 7.28 1.29
N PHE A 108 5.10 7.66 0.04
CA PHE A 108 4.26 8.81 -0.25
C PHE A 108 2.87 8.32 -0.66
N ILE A 109 1.86 8.69 0.12
CA ILE A 109 0.46 8.49 -0.23
C ILE A 109 0.04 9.63 -1.14
N ASN A 110 -0.72 9.35 -2.20
CA ASN A 110 -1.18 10.36 -3.13
C ASN A 110 -2.65 10.09 -3.53
N GLN A 111 -3.30 11.13 -3.96
CA GLN A 111 -4.69 11.09 -4.39
C GLN A 111 -4.78 11.19 -5.92
N ILE A 112 -5.76 10.48 -6.48
CA ILE A 112 -6.07 10.53 -7.91
C ILE A 112 -6.95 11.73 -8.18
N ARG A 113 -6.66 12.44 -9.26
CA ARG A 113 -7.44 13.54 -9.80
C ARG A 113 -7.74 13.30 -11.27
N MET A 114 -8.78 13.91 -11.77
CA MET A 114 -9.16 13.84 -13.18
C MET A 114 -8.77 15.14 -13.89
N LYS A 115 -8.08 15.02 -15.01
CA LYS A 115 -7.79 16.16 -15.89
C LYS A 115 -9.04 16.53 -16.66
N ILE A 116 -9.41 17.82 -16.60
CA ILE A 116 -10.52 18.37 -17.37
C ILE A 116 -10.10 18.47 -18.85
N GLY A 117 -11.03 18.15 -19.78
CA GLY A 117 -10.83 18.32 -21.23
C GLY A 117 -10.01 17.23 -21.93
N VAL A 118 -9.69 16.13 -21.25
CA VAL A 118 -9.04 14.97 -21.90
C VAL A 118 -10.11 14.11 -22.57
N MET A 119 -10.25 14.23 -23.89
CA MET A 119 -11.20 13.43 -24.67
C MET A 119 -10.68 12.05 -25.04
N PHE A 120 -9.35 11.86 -25.15
CA PHE A 120 -8.71 10.61 -25.52
C PHE A 120 -7.58 10.25 -24.53
N GLY A 121 -7.42 8.95 -24.24
CA GLY A 121 -6.42 8.44 -23.33
C GLY A 121 -6.91 8.42 -21.87
N ASN A 122 -5.97 8.27 -20.92
CA ASN A 122 -6.30 8.19 -19.50
C ASN A 122 -6.32 9.61 -18.89
N PRO A 123 -7.48 10.12 -18.42
CA PRO A 123 -7.58 11.42 -17.79
C PRO A 123 -7.03 11.45 -16.36
N GLU A 124 -6.74 10.31 -15.76
CA GLU A 124 -6.28 10.23 -14.38
C GLU A 124 -4.87 10.84 -14.21
N THR A 125 -4.71 11.60 -13.17
CA THR A 125 -3.44 12.19 -12.75
C THR A 125 -3.33 12.17 -11.22
N THR A 126 -2.16 12.50 -10.70
CA THR A 126 -1.90 12.64 -9.27
C THR A 126 -1.46 14.06 -8.96
N THR A 127 -1.64 14.50 -7.70
CA THR A 127 -1.13 15.79 -7.22
C THR A 127 0.40 15.82 -7.14
N GLY A 128 1.00 17.00 -7.01
CA GLY A 128 2.45 17.16 -6.86
C GLY A 128 3.26 16.99 -8.16
N GLY A 129 2.60 17.00 -9.33
CA GLY A 129 3.25 16.91 -10.64
C GLY A 129 3.76 15.50 -10.96
N ASN A 130 4.82 15.45 -11.80
CA ASN A 130 5.34 14.17 -12.29
C ASN A 130 6.58 13.64 -11.54
N ALA A 131 7.14 14.39 -10.61
CA ALA A 131 8.42 14.05 -9.98
C ALA A 131 8.39 12.67 -9.29
N LEU A 132 7.35 12.37 -8.50
CA LEU A 132 7.20 11.05 -7.86
C LEU A 132 7.15 9.90 -8.86
N LYS A 133 6.55 10.11 -10.05
CA LYS A 133 6.50 9.06 -11.08
C LYS A 133 7.89 8.63 -11.54
N PHE A 134 8.85 9.56 -11.57
CA PHE A 134 10.24 9.29 -11.98
C PHE A 134 11.09 8.77 -10.81
N TYR A 135 11.02 9.43 -9.65
CA TYR A 135 11.89 9.13 -8.51
C TYR A 135 11.50 7.83 -7.79
N SER A 136 10.22 7.47 -7.72
CA SER A 136 9.77 6.26 -7.03
C SER A 136 10.39 4.98 -7.60
N SER A 137 10.81 4.07 -6.73
CA SER A 137 11.25 2.73 -7.10
C SER A 137 10.07 1.80 -7.36
N VAL A 138 9.01 1.93 -6.57
CA VAL A 138 7.76 1.18 -6.69
C VAL A 138 6.60 2.16 -6.72
N ARG A 139 5.59 1.89 -7.55
CA ARG A 139 4.30 2.60 -7.56
C ARG A 139 3.18 1.59 -7.54
N LEU A 140 2.28 1.80 -6.61
CA LEU A 140 1.08 0.99 -6.42
C LEU A 140 -0.15 1.83 -6.75
N ASP A 141 -1.05 1.27 -7.56
CA ASP A 141 -2.40 1.81 -7.80
C ASP A 141 -3.37 0.98 -6.98
N ILE A 142 -4.11 1.65 -6.08
CA ILE A 142 -5.04 1.01 -5.16
C ILE A 142 -6.45 1.40 -5.55
N ARG A 143 -7.34 0.39 -5.76
CA ARG A 143 -8.73 0.60 -6.17
C ARG A 143 -9.68 -0.25 -5.34
N ARG A 144 -10.75 0.36 -4.88
CA ARG A 144 -11.92 -0.37 -4.44
C ARG A 144 -12.61 -0.99 -5.66
N ILE A 145 -12.85 -2.30 -5.63
CA ILE A 145 -13.50 -3.05 -6.72
C ILE A 145 -14.86 -3.61 -6.33
N GLY A 146 -15.18 -3.64 -5.03
CA GLY A 146 -16.43 -4.15 -4.51
C GLY A 146 -16.64 -3.80 -3.05
N SER A 147 -17.73 -4.33 -2.48
CA SER A 147 -18.06 -4.21 -1.07
C SER A 147 -18.19 -5.59 -0.46
N VAL A 148 -17.66 -5.77 0.75
CA VAL A 148 -17.88 -6.96 1.57
C VAL A 148 -19.13 -6.74 2.40
N LYS A 149 -20.07 -7.68 2.34
CA LYS A 149 -21.33 -7.61 3.07
C LYS A 149 -21.47 -8.78 4.03
N GLU A 150 -22.04 -8.53 5.20
CA GLU A 150 -22.62 -9.53 6.12
C GLU A 150 -24.12 -9.27 6.23
N GLY A 151 -24.94 -10.13 5.59
CA GLY A 151 -26.36 -9.83 5.38
C GLY A 151 -26.54 -8.60 4.48
N ASP A 152 -27.28 -7.61 4.98
CA ASP A 152 -27.51 -6.33 4.27
C ASP A 152 -26.47 -5.24 4.61
N GLU A 153 -25.63 -5.46 5.61
CA GLU A 153 -24.66 -4.49 6.08
C GLU A 153 -23.34 -4.57 5.30
N VAL A 154 -22.79 -3.41 4.92
CA VAL A 154 -21.46 -3.30 4.30
C VAL A 154 -20.41 -3.22 5.42
N VAL A 155 -19.63 -4.28 5.57
CA VAL A 155 -18.62 -4.43 6.64
C VAL A 155 -17.17 -4.23 6.16
N GLY A 156 -16.97 -4.03 4.85
CA GLY A 156 -15.64 -3.82 4.29
C GLY A 156 -15.65 -3.55 2.79
N ASN A 157 -14.45 -3.43 2.24
CA ASN A 157 -14.22 -3.21 0.81
C ASN A 157 -13.38 -4.34 0.21
N GLU A 158 -13.74 -4.76 -0.99
CA GLU A 158 -12.84 -5.52 -1.85
C GLU A 158 -11.92 -4.54 -2.56
N THR A 159 -10.63 -4.79 -2.45
CA THR A 159 -9.58 -3.88 -2.90
C THR A 159 -8.63 -4.58 -3.84
N ARG A 160 -8.27 -3.91 -4.92
CA ARG A 160 -7.23 -4.34 -5.85
C ARG A 160 -6.04 -3.40 -5.76
N VAL A 161 -4.85 -3.96 -5.64
CA VAL A 161 -3.57 -3.24 -5.77
C VAL A 161 -2.88 -3.71 -7.04
N LYS A 162 -2.54 -2.78 -7.93
CA LYS A 162 -1.75 -3.03 -9.13
C LYS A 162 -0.38 -2.39 -9.00
N VAL A 163 0.68 -3.15 -9.24
CA VAL A 163 2.05 -2.63 -9.31
C VAL A 163 2.25 -2.00 -10.68
N VAL A 164 2.14 -0.67 -10.76
CA VAL A 164 2.23 0.07 -12.04
C VAL A 164 3.66 0.45 -12.42
N LYS A 165 4.59 0.42 -11.45
CA LYS A 165 6.03 0.58 -11.65
C LYS A 165 6.77 -0.22 -10.61
N ASN A 166 7.84 -0.89 -11.02
CA ASN A 166 8.75 -1.58 -10.10
C ASN A 166 10.15 -1.62 -10.72
N LYS A 167 11.15 -1.14 -9.95
CA LYS A 167 12.57 -1.17 -10.34
C LYS A 167 13.33 -2.35 -9.70
N VAL A 168 12.71 -3.06 -8.75
CA VAL A 168 13.35 -4.13 -7.97
C VAL A 168 12.79 -5.52 -8.26
N ALA A 169 11.71 -5.60 -9.06
CA ALA A 169 11.11 -6.85 -9.53
C ALA A 169 10.23 -6.58 -10.76
N PRO A 170 9.78 -7.61 -11.52
CA PRO A 170 8.86 -7.43 -12.64
C PRO A 170 7.58 -6.72 -12.22
N PRO A 171 7.18 -5.64 -12.93
CA PRO A 171 5.97 -4.87 -12.62
C PRO A 171 4.69 -5.56 -13.12
N PHE A 172 3.55 -4.86 -12.99
CA PHE A 172 2.21 -5.20 -13.49
C PHE A 172 1.52 -6.38 -12.79
N LYS A 173 2.09 -6.89 -11.70
CA LYS A 173 1.39 -7.85 -10.83
C LYS A 173 0.23 -7.16 -10.11
N GLN A 174 -0.78 -7.95 -9.78
CA GLN A 174 -1.96 -7.50 -9.05
C GLN A 174 -2.18 -8.40 -7.83
N ALA A 175 -2.69 -7.80 -6.76
CA ALA A 175 -3.21 -8.49 -5.58
C ALA A 175 -4.62 -7.97 -5.29
N GLU A 176 -5.51 -8.86 -4.90
CA GLU A 176 -6.88 -8.54 -4.47
C GLU A 176 -7.07 -9.08 -3.06
N PHE A 177 -7.64 -8.26 -2.19
CA PHE A 177 -7.87 -8.61 -0.79
C PHE A 177 -9.01 -7.78 -0.22
N GLN A 178 -9.49 -8.19 0.96
CA GLN A 178 -10.56 -7.50 1.68
C GLN A 178 -9.99 -6.61 2.76
N ILE A 179 -10.47 -5.36 2.83
CA ILE A 179 -10.22 -4.43 3.93
C ILE A 179 -11.51 -4.35 4.74
N MET A 180 -11.48 -4.86 5.97
CA MET A 180 -12.62 -4.84 6.89
C MET A 180 -12.62 -3.55 7.71
N TYR A 181 -13.79 -2.95 7.90
CA TYR A 181 -13.89 -1.73 8.69
C TYR A 181 -13.50 -1.99 10.16
N GLY A 182 -12.67 -1.13 10.70
CA GLY A 182 -12.15 -1.23 12.06
C GLY A 182 -11.14 -2.36 12.33
N ALA A 183 -10.85 -3.23 11.32
CA ALA A 183 -9.93 -4.37 11.49
C ALA A 183 -8.81 -4.46 10.44
N GLY A 184 -8.92 -3.69 9.34
CA GLY A 184 -7.91 -3.66 8.28
C GLY A 184 -7.98 -4.87 7.33
N ILE A 185 -6.83 -5.28 6.79
CA ILE A 185 -6.74 -6.36 5.81
C ILE A 185 -7.07 -7.71 6.45
N SER A 186 -8.01 -8.45 5.84
CA SER A 186 -8.37 -9.80 6.27
C SER A 186 -7.41 -10.82 5.67
N LYS A 187 -6.41 -11.25 6.46
CA LYS A 187 -5.45 -12.27 6.06
C LYS A 187 -6.12 -13.61 5.76
N GLU A 188 -7.06 -14.02 6.60
CA GLU A 188 -7.77 -15.30 6.45
C GLU A 188 -8.61 -15.34 5.17
N ALA A 189 -9.26 -14.22 4.80
CA ALA A 189 -10.01 -14.13 3.56
C ALA A 189 -9.09 -14.29 2.33
N GLU A 190 -7.89 -13.70 2.38
CA GLU A 190 -6.88 -13.85 1.33
C GLU A 190 -6.36 -15.29 1.25
N LEU A 191 -6.09 -15.93 2.39
CA LEU A 191 -5.66 -17.33 2.44
C LEU A 191 -6.68 -18.28 1.80
N ILE A 192 -7.98 -18.03 2.02
CA ILE A 192 -9.05 -18.83 1.40
C ILE A 192 -9.03 -18.64 -0.12
N ASP A 193 -9.00 -17.40 -0.60
CA ASP A 193 -9.02 -17.11 -2.04
C ASP A 193 -7.80 -17.69 -2.76
N LEU A 194 -6.62 -17.50 -2.19
CA LEU A 194 -5.38 -18.07 -2.73
C LEU A 194 -5.36 -19.59 -2.61
N GLY A 195 -5.81 -20.16 -1.49
CA GLY A 195 -5.89 -21.60 -1.27
C GLY A 195 -6.80 -22.29 -2.28
N VAL A 196 -7.96 -21.70 -2.57
CA VAL A 196 -8.87 -22.21 -3.62
C VAL A 196 -8.21 -22.08 -5.00
N LYS A 197 -7.57 -20.96 -5.31
CA LYS A 197 -6.89 -20.73 -6.58
C LYS A 197 -5.75 -21.72 -6.82
N GLN A 198 -5.02 -22.08 -5.76
CA GLN A 198 -3.93 -23.05 -5.81
C GLN A 198 -4.40 -24.51 -5.63
N LYS A 199 -5.71 -24.76 -5.52
CA LYS A 199 -6.29 -26.08 -5.27
C LYS A 199 -5.81 -26.76 -3.98
N LEU A 200 -5.42 -25.97 -3.01
CA LEU A 200 -5.07 -26.42 -1.66
C LEU A 200 -6.30 -26.48 -0.76
N VAL A 201 -7.26 -25.60 -1.02
CA VAL A 201 -8.59 -25.58 -0.37
C VAL A 201 -9.61 -25.95 -1.42
N ASP A 202 -10.39 -27.00 -1.15
CA ASP A 202 -11.47 -27.42 -2.03
C ASP A 202 -12.71 -26.54 -1.80
N LYS A 203 -13.36 -26.14 -2.91
CA LYS A 203 -14.62 -25.41 -2.89
C LYS A 203 -15.67 -26.15 -3.72
N ALA A 204 -16.71 -26.65 -3.07
CA ALA A 204 -17.85 -27.29 -3.70
C ALA A 204 -19.15 -26.51 -3.37
N GLY A 205 -19.61 -25.69 -4.32
CA GLY A 205 -20.70 -24.75 -4.09
C GLY A 205 -20.36 -23.75 -3.00
N ALA A 206 -21.12 -23.75 -1.90
CA ALA A 206 -20.88 -22.90 -0.74
C ALA A 206 -19.93 -23.52 0.30
N TRP A 207 -19.58 -24.81 0.16
CA TRP A 207 -18.77 -25.54 1.12
C TRP A 207 -17.28 -25.45 0.80
N TYR A 208 -16.48 -25.31 1.86
CA TYR A 208 -15.02 -25.31 1.78
C TYR A 208 -14.46 -26.47 2.60
N SER A 209 -13.45 -27.15 2.08
CA SER A 209 -12.77 -28.26 2.75
C SER A 209 -11.25 -28.12 2.64
N TYR A 210 -10.55 -28.60 3.66
CA TYR A 210 -9.12 -28.63 3.71
C TYR A 210 -8.64 -29.98 4.22
N ASN A 211 -7.70 -30.64 3.51
CA ASN A 211 -7.24 -32.01 3.80
C ASN A 211 -8.39 -33.04 3.94
N GLY A 212 -9.50 -32.87 3.23
CA GLY A 212 -10.67 -33.72 3.29
C GLY A 212 -11.70 -33.32 4.34
N ASP A 213 -11.36 -32.48 5.30
CA ASP A 213 -12.26 -32.00 6.35
C ASP A 213 -13.02 -30.75 5.94
N ARG A 214 -14.30 -30.67 6.27
CA ARG A 214 -15.09 -29.47 6.05
C ARG A 214 -14.70 -28.38 7.04
N ILE A 215 -14.31 -27.19 6.52
CA ILE A 215 -13.89 -26.04 7.32
C ILE A 215 -14.94 -24.93 7.39
N GLY A 216 -16.04 -25.06 6.64
CA GLY A 216 -17.17 -24.14 6.76
C GLY A 216 -18.03 -24.04 5.51
N GLN A 217 -19.24 -23.47 5.70
CA GLN A 217 -20.14 -23.10 4.62
C GLN A 217 -20.19 -21.57 4.47
N GLY A 218 -19.84 -21.07 3.30
CA GLY A 218 -19.70 -19.65 3.02
C GLY A 218 -18.37 -19.06 3.52
N LYS A 219 -17.81 -18.12 2.76
CA LYS A 219 -16.49 -17.54 3.02
C LYS A 219 -16.36 -16.92 4.42
N ALA A 220 -17.41 -16.20 4.89
CA ALA A 220 -17.40 -15.56 6.20
C ALA A 220 -17.23 -16.56 7.36
N ASN A 221 -17.88 -17.74 7.28
CA ASN A 221 -17.74 -18.78 8.30
C ASN A 221 -16.34 -19.42 8.25
N VAL A 222 -15.77 -19.60 7.06
CA VAL A 222 -14.40 -20.12 6.91
C VAL A 222 -13.38 -19.15 7.46
N VAL A 223 -13.56 -17.84 7.26
CA VAL A 223 -12.73 -16.80 7.89
C VAL A 223 -12.78 -16.92 9.41
N LYS A 224 -13.99 -17.06 9.99
CA LYS A 224 -14.15 -17.25 11.45
C LYS A 224 -13.46 -18.53 11.92
N PHE A 225 -13.60 -19.62 11.18
CA PHE A 225 -12.94 -20.89 11.47
C PHE A 225 -11.41 -20.75 11.47
N LEU A 226 -10.81 -20.11 10.45
CA LEU A 226 -9.36 -19.93 10.37
C LEU A 226 -8.82 -19.03 11.48
N LYS A 227 -9.58 -18.02 11.92
CA LYS A 227 -9.21 -17.19 13.08
C LYS A 227 -9.18 -17.99 14.38
N GLN A 228 -10.06 -18.99 14.53
CA GLN A 228 -10.11 -19.87 15.69
C GLN A 228 -9.11 -21.02 15.61
N ASN A 229 -8.58 -21.32 14.43
CA ASN A 229 -7.63 -22.41 14.17
C ASN A 229 -6.38 -21.88 13.45
N PRO A 230 -5.52 -21.14 14.17
CA PRO A 230 -4.34 -20.48 13.59
C PRO A 230 -3.33 -21.48 12.99
N ASP A 231 -3.26 -22.70 13.52
CA ASP A 231 -2.38 -23.76 13.01
C ASP A 231 -2.77 -24.17 11.59
N ILE A 232 -4.07 -24.32 11.32
CA ILE A 232 -4.60 -24.61 9.99
C ILE A 232 -4.34 -23.43 9.05
N ALA A 233 -4.55 -22.20 9.50
CA ALA A 233 -4.28 -21.00 8.72
C ALA A 233 -2.78 -20.90 8.34
N ASN A 234 -1.87 -21.20 9.27
CA ASN A 234 -0.43 -21.18 9.04
C ASN A 234 0.01 -22.32 8.09
N ASP A 235 -0.59 -23.51 8.19
CA ASP A 235 -0.30 -24.62 7.27
C ASP A 235 -0.73 -24.25 5.83
N ILE A 236 -1.93 -23.70 5.66
CA ILE A 236 -2.41 -23.20 4.36
C ILE A 236 -1.47 -22.11 3.82
N GLU A 237 -1.06 -21.15 4.64
CA GLU A 237 -0.15 -20.08 4.24
C GLU A 237 1.19 -20.64 3.77
N THR A 238 1.74 -21.57 4.52
CA THR A 238 3.04 -22.20 4.21
C THR A 238 3.00 -22.92 2.86
N LYS A 239 1.94 -23.68 2.61
CA LYS A 239 1.75 -24.39 1.34
C LYS A 239 1.54 -23.42 0.17
N ILE A 240 0.72 -22.36 0.34
CA ILE A 240 0.54 -21.32 -0.68
C ILE A 240 1.87 -20.65 -1.03
N ARG A 241 2.68 -20.32 -0.01
CA ARG A 241 4.00 -19.69 -0.24
C ARG A 241 4.94 -20.63 -0.98
N ALA A 242 4.96 -21.90 -0.63
CA ALA A 242 5.79 -22.91 -1.31
C ALA A 242 5.42 -23.02 -2.79
N GLU A 243 4.13 -23.16 -3.12
CA GLU A 243 3.64 -23.23 -4.50
C GLU A 243 3.99 -21.96 -5.31
N LEU A 244 3.78 -20.78 -4.73
CA LEU A 244 4.06 -19.51 -5.42
C LEU A 244 5.58 -19.28 -5.61
N LEU A 245 6.44 -19.81 -4.74
CA LEU A 245 7.90 -19.72 -4.87
C LEU A 245 8.43 -20.74 -5.87
N LEU A 246 7.93 -21.98 -5.85
CA LEU A 246 8.29 -23.01 -6.84
C LEU A 246 7.92 -22.60 -8.26
N SER A 247 6.74 -22.04 -8.46
CA SER A 247 6.30 -21.54 -9.77
C SER A 247 7.14 -20.35 -10.30
N LYS A 248 7.87 -19.64 -9.43
CA LYS A 248 8.80 -18.58 -9.84
C LYS A 248 10.15 -19.15 -10.30
N ASN A 249 10.65 -20.21 -9.66
CA ASN A 249 11.92 -20.81 -10.03
C ASN A 249 11.84 -21.51 -11.39
N ILE A 250 10.74 -22.20 -11.69
CA ILE A 250 10.52 -22.86 -12.98
C ILE A 250 10.50 -21.85 -14.14
N LYS A 251 9.96 -20.63 -13.93
CA LYS A 251 9.93 -19.59 -14.97
C LYS A 251 11.24 -18.81 -15.14
N ALA A 252 12.17 -18.92 -14.18
CA ALA A 252 13.49 -18.29 -14.27
C ALA A 252 14.49 -19.18 -15.01
N ASP A 253 14.29 -20.49 -14.97
CA ASP A 253 15.16 -21.48 -15.63
C ASP A 253 14.81 -21.70 -17.12
N ASP A 254 13.60 -21.27 -17.57
CA ASP A 254 13.14 -21.38 -18.97
C ASP A 254 13.55 -20.20 -19.87
N VAL A 255 14.32 -19.23 -19.37
CA VAL A 255 14.90 -18.16 -20.20
C VAL A 255 16.29 -18.60 -20.63
N GLU A 256 16.37 -19.36 -21.73
CA GLU A 256 17.63 -19.51 -22.48
C GLU A 256 18.13 -18.12 -22.91
N PRO A 257 19.42 -17.85 -22.81
CA PRO A 257 19.97 -16.61 -23.34
C PRO A 257 19.85 -16.65 -24.85
N GLU A 258 18.95 -15.85 -25.43
CA GLU A 258 18.98 -15.56 -26.86
C GLU A 258 20.34 -14.92 -27.17
N ASP A 259 21.05 -15.54 -28.08
CA ASP A 259 22.38 -15.21 -28.55
C ASP A 259 22.51 -13.72 -28.92
N ALA A 260 23.56 -13.12 -28.37
CA ALA A 260 24.08 -11.83 -28.84
C ALA A 260 24.50 -11.95 -30.32
N LEU A 261 23.87 -11.18 -31.19
CA LEU A 261 24.40 -10.73 -32.47
C LEU A 261 24.25 -9.22 -32.59
#